data_bf093dae4892270d3f1daf2f9b52687a
#
_entry.id   bf093dae4892270d3f1daf2f9b52687a
#
_cell.length_a   1.000
_cell.length_b   1.000
_cell.length_c   1.000
_cell.angle_alpha   90.00
_cell.angle_beta   90.00
_cell.angle_gamma   90.00
#
_symmetry.space_group_name_H-M   'P 1'
#
loop_
_entity.id
_entity.type
_entity.pdbx_description
1 polymer ?
#
loop_
_entity_poly.entity_id
_entity_poly.type
_entity_poly.pdbx_seq_one_letter_code
_entity_poly.pdbx_strand_id
1 'polypeptide(L)'
;TTEMLQFDPAGYSLKHYQDFFNNDEWQRSFWNSLIIAPIATIISVTLGTLAAIGLSQSHVPAKRAIMAILISPMIVPLIISATGMFFFYSSMGNFMEDTLGMDKNFVGYVKVVLAHAVLGIPFVIITVTATLVGFDSSLTRAAANMGANPVTTFFRVQMPLIFPGVVSGGLFAFITSFDEVVVVMFIGSASQKTLPWQMFIGLREQISPTILAVATILVCISVALLMTLELLRRRSERLRGITPG
;
A
#
# COMPACT_ATOMS: atom_id res chain seq x y z
N THR A 1 31.63 -20.71 9.76
CA THR A 1 30.99 -21.99 9.44
C THR A 1 29.66 -21.68 8.83
N THR A 2 29.59 -21.77 7.50
CA THR A 2 28.40 -21.62 6.70
C THR A 2 27.43 -22.74 7.07
N GLU A 3 26.40 -22.45 7.84
CA GLU A 3 25.23 -23.33 7.96
C GLU A 3 24.51 -23.30 6.60
N MET A 4 24.96 -24.15 5.68
CA MET A 4 24.21 -24.42 4.46
C MET A 4 22.83 -24.97 4.83
N LEU A 5 21.84 -24.68 4.01
CA LEU A 5 20.50 -25.29 4.05
C LEU A 5 20.65 -26.81 3.97
N GLN A 6 20.88 -27.47 5.07
CA GLN A 6 20.81 -28.91 5.18
C GLN A 6 19.40 -29.24 5.66
N PHE A 7 18.68 -29.99 4.81
CA PHE A 7 17.50 -30.70 5.28
C PHE A 7 18.00 -31.81 6.23
N ASP A 8 18.15 -31.46 7.50
CA ASP A 8 18.46 -32.44 8.53
C ASP A 8 17.16 -33.11 8.97
N PRO A 9 16.97 -34.41 8.67
CA PRO A 9 15.79 -35.15 9.09
C PRO A 9 15.74 -35.39 10.60
N ALA A 10 16.77 -34.99 11.35
CA ALA A 10 16.91 -35.33 12.77
C ALA A 10 16.22 -34.36 13.74
N GLY A 11 15.63 -33.27 13.33
CA GLY A 11 14.89 -32.43 14.27
C GLY A 11 14.29 -31.15 13.69
N TYR A 12 13.00 -30.95 13.92
CA TYR A 12 12.35 -29.65 13.76
C TYR A 12 12.82 -28.70 14.86
N SER A 13 13.47 -27.59 14.51
CA SER A 13 13.94 -26.60 15.47
C SER A 13 13.20 -25.28 15.28
N LEU A 14 12.75 -24.67 16.37
CA LEU A 14 12.19 -23.32 16.40
C LEU A 14 13.26 -22.23 16.55
N LYS A 15 14.54 -22.59 16.49
CA LYS A 15 15.68 -21.66 16.68
C LYS A 15 15.58 -20.45 15.78
N HIS A 16 15.28 -20.63 14.48
CA HIS A 16 15.20 -19.54 13.51
C HIS A 16 14.02 -18.59 13.73
N TYR A 17 12.93 -19.09 14.34
CA TYR A 17 11.84 -18.23 14.80
C TYR A 17 12.27 -17.42 16.04
N GLN A 18 13.00 -18.04 16.97
CA GLN A 18 13.56 -17.34 18.12
C GLN A 18 14.58 -16.28 17.68
N ASP A 19 15.43 -16.58 16.69
CA ASP A 19 16.37 -15.63 16.11
C ASP A 19 15.64 -14.41 15.51
N PHE A 20 14.53 -14.63 14.82
CA PHE A 20 13.71 -13.54 14.30
C PHE A 20 13.16 -12.64 15.42
N PHE A 21 12.63 -13.23 16.50
CA PHE A 21 12.05 -12.46 17.61
C PHE A 21 13.08 -11.77 18.49
N ASN A 22 14.31 -12.28 18.56
CA ASN A 22 15.39 -11.75 19.41
C ASN A 22 16.33 -10.79 18.68
N ASN A 23 16.23 -10.66 17.37
CA ASN A 23 17.11 -9.80 16.58
C ASN A 23 16.45 -8.44 16.33
N ASP A 24 17.07 -7.38 16.83
CA ASP A 24 16.55 -6.00 16.73
C ASP A 24 16.35 -5.51 15.29
N GLU A 25 17.19 -5.96 14.35
CA GLU A 25 17.05 -5.55 12.94
C GLU A 25 15.80 -6.15 12.30
N TRP A 26 15.51 -7.42 12.58
CA TRP A 26 14.30 -8.07 12.12
C TRP A 26 13.05 -7.44 12.73
N GLN A 27 13.07 -7.16 14.03
CA GLN A 27 11.97 -6.52 14.73
C GLN A 27 11.72 -5.10 14.20
N ARG A 28 12.76 -4.31 14.01
CA ARG A 28 12.65 -2.97 13.41
C ARG A 28 12.04 -3.03 12.01
N SER A 29 12.54 -3.92 11.17
CA SER A 29 12.05 -4.08 9.80
C SER A 29 10.58 -4.53 9.75
N PHE A 30 10.18 -5.40 10.67
CA PHE A 30 8.79 -5.83 10.83
C PHE A 30 7.87 -4.65 11.18
N TRP A 31 8.24 -3.88 12.22
CA TRP A 31 7.47 -2.71 12.62
C TRP A 31 7.42 -1.63 11.54
N ASN A 32 8.52 -1.41 10.82
CA ASN A 32 8.54 -0.50 9.69
C ASN A 32 7.53 -0.90 8.62
N SER A 33 7.47 -2.17 8.24
CA SER A 33 6.49 -2.64 7.28
C SER A 33 5.06 -2.44 7.77
N LEU A 34 4.79 -2.70 9.07
CA LEU A 34 3.47 -2.51 9.67
C LEU A 34 3.06 -1.04 9.84
N ILE A 35 4.00 -0.11 9.83
CA ILE A 35 3.73 1.33 9.90
C ILE A 35 3.60 1.92 8.48
N ILE A 36 4.58 1.63 7.62
CA ILE A 36 4.67 2.24 6.29
C ILE A 36 3.51 1.80 5.40
N ALA A 37 3.24 0.50 5.30
CA ALA A 37 2.24 0.00 4.37
C ALA A 37 0.80 0.46 4.69
N PRO A 38 0.30 0.44 5.94
CA PRO A 38 -1.03 0.96 6.23
C PRO A 38 -1.14 2.47 6.00
N ILE A 39 -0.14 3.26 6.39
CA ILE A 39 -0.18 4.72 6.21
C ILE A 39 -0.16 5.07 4.71
N ALA A 40 0.73 4.43 3.93
CA ALA A 40 0.77 4.60 2.48
C ALA A 40 -0.56 4.19 1.84
N THR A 41 -1.18 3.10 2.31
CA THR A 41 -2.49 2.65 1.84
C THR A 41 -3.59 3.67 2.11
N ILE A 42 -3.64 4.24 3.31
CA ILE A 42 -4.64 5.27 3.66
C ILE A 42 -4.49 6.49 2.74
N ILE A 43 -3.26 6.94 2.49
CA ILE A 43 -2.98 8.05 1.58
C ILE A 43 -3.41 7.67 0.15
N SER A 44 -3.05 6.48 -0.33
CA SER A 44 -3.41 5.99 -1.67
C SER A 44 -4.92 5.90 -1.84
N VAL A 45 -5.63 5.35 -0.85
CA VAL A 45 -7.10 5.23 -0.87
C VAL A 45 -7.74 6.60 -0.90
N THR A 46 -7.28 7.51 -0.06
CA THR A 46 -7.86 8.87 0.00
C THR A 46 -7.64 9.61 -1.32
N LEU A 47 -6.40 9.72 -1.78
CA LEU A 47 -6.07 10.47 -2.99
C LEU A 47 -6.59 9.79 -4.26
N GLY A 48 -6.46 8.45 -4.34
CA GLY A 48 -6.94 7.68 -5.48
C GLY A 48 -8.46 7.72 -5.63
N THR A 49 -9.21 7.66 -4.52
CA THR A 49 -10.67 7.78 -4.53
C THR A 49 -11.10 9.19 -4.97
N LEU A 50 -10.47 10.23 -4.43
CA LEU A 50 -10.76 11.61 -4.84
C LEU A 50 -10.44 11.83 -6.32
N ALA A 51 -9.31 11.32 -6.81
CA ALA A 51 -8.93 11.38 -8.21
C ALA A 51 -9.93 10.63 -9.11
N ALA A 52 -10.35 9.42 -8.74
CA ALA A 52 -11.32 8.63 -9.49
C ALA A 52 -12.67 9.35 -9.60
N ILE A 53 -13.17 9.91 -8.50
CA ILE A 53 -14.42 10.68 -8.49
C ILE A 53 -14.30 11.94 -9.35
N GLY A 54 -13.22 12.71 -9.18
CA GLY A 54 -12.97 13.89 -10.00
C GLY A 54 -12.91 13.56 -11.48
N LEU A 55 -12.19 12.52 -11.85
CA LEU A 55 -12.07 12.06 -13.23
C LEU A 55 -13.35 11.39 -13.79
N SER A 56 -14.29 10.96 -12.96
CA SER A 56 -15.57 10.43 -13.42
C SER A 56 -16.48 11.50 -14.02
N GLN A 57 -16.24 12.75 -13.68
CA GLN A 57 -17.06 13.87 -14.17
C GLN A 57 -16.84 14.13 -15.67
N SER A 58 -17.91 14.57 -16.35
CA SER A 58 -17.91 14.77 -17.81
C SER A 58 -17.08 15.97 -18.29
N HIS A 59 -16.81 16.93 -17.40
CA HIS A 59 -16.23 18.23 -17.77
C HIS A 59 -14.70 18.32 -17.59
N VAL A 60 -14.01 17.21 -17.29
CA VAL A 60 -12.56 17.23 -17.05
C VAL A 60 -11.81 17.36 -18.37
N PRO A 61 -11.09 18.48 -18.62
CA PRO A 61 -10.29 18.62 -19.82
C PRO A 61 -9.13 17.63 -19.81
N ALA A 62 -8.73 17.12 -20.95
CA ALA A 62 -7.63 16.18 -21.12
C ALA A 62 -7.67 14.94 -20.18
N LYS A 63 -8.88 14.49 -19.81
CA LYS A 63 -9.11 13.37 -18.88
C LYS A 63 -8.23 12.14 -19.18
N ARG A 64 -8.08 11.78 -20.47
CA ARG A 64 -7.26 10.64 -20.89
C ARG A 64 -5.77 10.83 -20.54
N ALA A 65 -5.25 12.05 -20.75
CA ALA A 65 -3.85 12.37 -20.43
C ALA A 65 -3.61 12.36 -18.92
N ILE A 66 -4.52 12.95 -18.14
CA ILE A 66 -4.44 12.93 -16.68
C ILE A 66 -4.46 11.50 -16.17
N MET A 67 -5.39 10.66 -16.66
CA MET A 67 -5.48 9.26 -16.30
C MET A 67 -4.19 8.50 -16.65
N ALA A 68 -3.62 8.72 -17.83
CA ALA A 68 -2.38 8.11 -18.26
C ALA A 68 -1.19 8.48 -17.34
N ILE A 69 -1.11 9.75 -16.91
CA ILE A 69 -0.09 10.21 -15.95
C ILE A 69 -0.29 9.55 -14.58
N LEU A 70 -1.52 9.51 -14.07
CA LEU A 70 -1.81 8.93 -12.76
C LEU A 70 -1.59 7.42 -12.69
N ILE A 71 -1.75 6.71 -13.81
CA ILE A 71 -1.53 5.26 -13.90
C ILE A 71 -0.07 4.93 -14.29
N SER A 72 0.70 5.92 -14.78
CA SER A 72 2.06 5.71 -15.26
C SER A 72 3.01 5.01 -14.27
N PRO A 73 2.95 5.21 -12.93
CA PRO A 73 3.81 4.50 -12.00
C PRO A 73 3.67 2.96 -12.07
N MET A 74 2.51 2.47 -12.49
CA MET A 74 2.23 1.04 -12.64
C MET A 74 2.78 0.47 -13.96
N ILE A 75 2.96 1.33 -14.98
CA ILE A 75 3.37 0.93 -16.33
C ILE A 75 4.88 1.06 -16.51
N VAL A 76 5.48 2.08 -15.91
CA VAL A 76 6.92 2.35 -16.01
C VAL A 76 7.70 1.29 -15.23
N PRO A 77 8.83 0.76 -15.78
CA PRO A 77 9.67 -0.16 -15.03
C PRO A 77 10.06 0.40 -13.65
N LEU A 78 9.86 -0.40 -12.61
CA LEU A 78 9.94 0.04 -11.21
C LEU A 78 11.28 0.70 -10.86
N ILE A 79 12.40 0.19 -11.39
CA ILE A 79 13.75 0.78 -11.17
C ILE A 79 13.83 2.21 -11.71
N ILE A 80 13.22 2.47 -12.88
CA ILE A 80 13.21 3.82 -13.48
C ILE A 80 12.37 4.75 -12.60
N SER A 81 11.20 4.29 -12.18
CA SER A 81 10.34 5.05 -11.24
C SER A 81 11.05 5.32 -9.92
N ALA A 82 11.70 4.30 -9.34
CA ALA A 82 12.45 4.43 -8.08
C ALA A 82 13.60 5.44 -8.20
N THR A 83 14.32 5.44 -9.33
CA THR A 83 15.38 6.41 -9.59
C THR A 83 14.84 7.84 -9.69
N GLY A 84 13.76 8.05 -10.44
CA GLY A 84 13.10 9.37 -10.52
C GLY A 84 12.59 9.84 -9.15
N MET A 85 11.96 8.95 -8.40
CA MET A 85 11.49 9.21 -7.04
C MET A 85 12.65 9.53 -6.09
N PHE A 86 13.81 8.86 -6.23
CA PHE A 86 14.98 9.15 -5.41
C PHE A 86 15.40 10.62 -5.54
N PHE A 87 15.54 11.15 -6.75
CA PHE A 87 15.93 12.55 -6.94
C PHE A 87 14.90 13.52 -6.38
N PHE A 88 13.61 13.25 -6.63
CA PHE A 88 12.54 14.10 -6.13
C PHE A 88 12.47 14.09 -4.59
N TYR A 89 12.42 12.92 -3.98
CA TYR A 89 12.30 12.79 -2.52
C TYR A 89 13.59 13.17 -1.79
N SER A 90 14.75 13.04 -2.42
CA SER A 90 16.01 13.56 -1.87
C SER A 90 15.98 15.07 -1.76
N SER A 91 15.57 15.76 -2.83
CA SER A 91 15.42 17.22 -2.82
C SER A 91 14.36 17.69 -1.81
N MET A 92 13.21 17.01 -1.76
CA MET A 92 12.17 17.28 -0.78
C MET A 92 12.68 17.07 0.66
N GLY A 93 13.43 15.99 0.89
CA GLY A 93 14.01 15.69 2.20
C GLY A 93 14.98 16.76 2.68
N ASN A 94 15.91 17.17 1.82
CA ASN A 94 16.84 18.26 2.14
C ASN A 94 16.10 19.56 2.50
N PHE A 95 15.04 19.89 1.76
CA PHE A 95 14.22 21.05 2.08
C PHE A 95 13.55 20.91 3.46
N MET A 96 13.02 19.75 3.79
CA MET A 96 12.38 19.50 5.08
C MET A 96 13.37 19.51 6.24
N GLU A 97 14.57 18.97 6.03
CA GLU A 97 15.64 18.92 7.04
C GLU A 97 16.29 20.31 7.22
N ASP A 98 16.74 20.95 6.14
CA ASP A 98 17.54 22.17 6.20
C ASP A 98 16.70 23.44 6.41
N THR A 99 15.49 23.50 5.81
CA THR A 99 14.65 24.71 5.84
C THR A 99 13.61 24.65 6.95
N LEU A 100 12.98 23.48 7.16
CA LEU A 100 11.94 23.32 8.17
C LEU A 100 12.49 22.79 9.50
N GLY A 101 13.76 22.37 9.57
CA GLY A 101 14.40 21.87 10.78
C GLY A 101 13.82 20.55 11.27
N MET A 102 13.23 19.74 10.37
CA MET A 102 12.58 18.48 10.74
C MET A 102 13.61 17.39 11.03
N ASP A 103 13.27 16.48 11.93
CA ASP A 103 14.11 15.33 12.26
C ASP A 103 14.35 14.44 11.04
N LYS A 104 15.60 14.10 10.79
CA LYS A 104 16.04 13.31 9.63
C LYS A 104 15.37 11.94 9.55
N ASN A 105 15.17 11.28 10.69
CA ASN A 105 14.54 9.98 10.72
C ASN A 105 13.05 10.09 10.36
N PHE A 106 12.36 11.09 10.89
CA PHE A 106 10.98 11.38 10.54
C PHE A 106 10.82 11.70 9.04
N VAL A 107 11.70 12.56 8.49
CA VAL A 107 11.72 12.87 7.05
C VAL A 107 11.94 11.61 6.21
N GLY A 108 12.80 10.70 6.67
CA GLY A 108 12.99 9.40 6.03
C GLY A 108 11.70 8.59 5.92
N TYR A 109 10.91 8.49 7.00
CA TYR A 109 9.61 7.82 6.96
C TYR A 109 8.62 8.51 6.04
N VAL A 110 8.54 9.85 6.06
CA VAL A 110 7.65 10.61 5.17
C VAL A 110 7.96 10.33 3.71
N LYS A 111 9.25 10.36 3.32
CA LYS A 111 9.68 10.07 1.95
C LYS A 111 9.24 8.66 1.50
N VAL A 112 9.52 7.65 2.31
CA VAL A 112 9.18 6.26 1.98
C VAL A 112 7.67 6.06 1.90
N VAL A 113 6.91 6.58 2.88
CA VAL A 113 5.44 6.48 2.90
C VAL A 113 4.82 7.12 1.66
N LEU A 114 5.26 8.33 1.29
CA LEU A 114 4.75 9.03 0.11
C LEU A 114 5.10 8.29 -1.18
N ALA A 115 6.31 7.75 -1.29
CA ALA A 115 6.72 6.96 -2.45
C ALA A 115 5.88 5.69 -2.61
N HIS A 116 5.65 4.96 -1.51
CA HIS A 116 4.76 3.79 -1.51
C HIS A 116 3.32 4.18 -1.84
N ALA A 117 2.85 5.32 -1.35
CA ALA A 117 1.51 5.82 -1.67
C ALA A 117 1.36 6.09 -3.17
N VAL A 118 2.36 6.68 -3.82
CA VAL A 118 2.34 6.91 -5.28
C VAL A 118 2.20 5.61 -6.06
N LEU A 119 2.82 4.51 -5.61
CA LEU A 119 2.66 3.19 -6.25
C LEU A 119 1.27 2.59 -6.04
N GLY A 120 0.62 2.90 -4.91
CA GLY A 120 -0.71 2.39 -4.56
C GLY A 120 -1.85 3.15 -5.25
N ILE A 121 -1.69 4.44 -5.54
CA ILE A 121 -2.73 5.31 -6.12
C ILE A 121 -3.35 4.73 -7.41
N PRO A 122 -2.59 4.24 -8.40
CA PRO A 122 -3.15 3.67 -9.63
C PRO A 122 -4.17 2.56 -9.39
N PHE A 123 -3.90 1.66 -8.46
CA PHE A 123 -4.80 0.55 -8.14
C PHE A 123 -6.14 1.06 -7.61
N VAL A 124 -6.11 2.05 -6.73
CA VAL A 124 -7.33 2.66 -6.19
C VAL A 124 -8.11 3.38 -7.27
N ILE A 125 -7.43 4.16 -8.12
CA ILE A 125 -8.09 4.86 -9.24
C ILE A 125 -8.80 3.86 -10.15
N ILE A 126 -8.14 2.78 -10.54
CA ILE A 126 -8.70 1.77 -11.45
C ILE A 126 -9.93 1.11 -10.83
N THR A 127 -9.82 0.62 -9.60
CA THR A 127 -10.91 -0.12 -8.95
C THR A 127 -12.11 0.77 -8.62
N VAL A 128 -11.88 1.99 -8.12
CA VAL A 128 -12.95 2.94 -7.84
C VAL A 128 -13.60 3.43 -9.14
N THR A 129 -12.82 3.73 -10.19
CA THR A 129 -13.38 4.11 -11.49
C THR A 129 -14.24 3.01 -12.07
N ALA A 130 -13.86 1.75 -11.94
CA ALA A 130 -14.65 0.61 -12.38
C ALA A 130 -16.02 0.54 -11.68
N THR A 131 -16.09 0.84 -10.38
CA THR A 131 -17.38 0.92 -9.67
C THR A 131 -18.21 2.15 -10.03
N LEU A 132 -17.55 3.26 -10.43
CA LEU A 132 -18.23 4.48 -10.87
C LEU A 132 -18.83 4.36 -12.28
N VAL A 133 -18.36 3.46 -13.14
CA VAL A 133 -18.94 3.25 -14.48
C VAL A 133 -20.42 2.82 -14.40
N GLY A 134 -20.79 2.04 -13.37
CA GLY A 134 -22.19 1.63 -13.14
C GLY A 134 -22.99 2.58 -12.23
N PHE A 135 -22.42 3.72 -11.84
CA PHE A 135 -23.06 4.64 -10.91
C PHE A 135 -24.09 5.54 -11.62
N ASP A 136 -25.34 5.50 -11.16
CA ASP A 136 -26.38 6.41 -11.67
C ASP A 136 -26.26 7.80 -11.03
N SER A 137 -25.86 8.78 -11.84
CA SER A 137 -25.73 10.17 -11.41
C SER A 137 -27.07 10.83 -11.01
N SER A 138 -28.22 10.20 -11.33
CA SER A 138 -29.53 10.67 -10.86
C SER A 138 -29.66 10.65 -9.34
N LEU A 139 -28.98 9.71 -8.67
CA LEU A 139 -28.95 9.58 -7.21
C LEU A 139 -28.33 10.82 -6.54
N THR A 140 -27.26 11.35 -7.11
CA THR A 140 -26.61 12.57 -6.57
C THR A 140 -27.47 13.81 -6.81
N ARG A 141 -28.15 13.89 -7.96
CA ARG A 141 -29.11 14.96 -8.27
C ARG A 141 -30.32 14.90 -7.34
N ALA A 142 -30.86 13.71 -7.10
CA ALA A 142 -31.98 13.53 -6.17
C ALA A 142 -31.58 13.96 -4.74
N ALA A 143 -30.39 13.60 -4.26
CA ALA A 143 -29.88 14.05 -2.96
C ALA A 143 -29.77 15.58 -2.90
N ALA A 144 -29.24 16.22 -3.94
CA ALA A 144 -29.15 17.68 -4.03
C ALA A 144 -30.55 18.36 -4.02
N ASN A 145 -31.52 17.81 -4.73
CA ASN A 145 -32.89 18.28 -4.72
C ASN A 145 -33.57 18.18 -3.34
N MET A 146 -33.14 17.22 -2.52
CA MET A 146 -33.59 17.08 -1.14
C MET A 146 -32.78 17.96 -0.14
N GLY A 147 -31.93 18.87 -0.65
CA GLY A 147 -31.16 19.81 0.16
C GLY A 147 -29.87 19.27 0.73
N ALA A 148 -29.41 18.07 0.30
CA ALA A 148 -28.13 17.54 0.75
C ALA A 148 -26.97 18.33 0.14
N ASN A 149 -26.01 18.73 0.98
CA ASN A 149 -24.77 19.34 0.53
C ASN A 149 -23.83 18.29 -0.12
N PRO A 150 -22.81 18.69 -0.91
CA PRO A 150 -21.91 17.77 -1.60
C PRO A 150 -21.22 16.75 -0.68
N VAL A 151 -20.83 17.16 0.53
CA VAL A 151 -20.16 16.28 1.52
C VAL A 151 -21.13 15.21 2.01
N THR A 152 -22.35 15.59 2.35
CA THR A 152 -23.42 14.65 2.75
C THR A 152 -23.76 13.69 1.62
N THR A 153 -23.88 14.19 0.39
CA THR A 153 -24.12 13.37 -0.80
C THR A 153 -22.98 12.36 -1.02
N PHE A 154 -21.75 12.80 -0.86
CA PHE A 154 -20.60 11.90 -0.96
C PHE A 154 -20.68 10.76 0.06
N PHE A 155 -20.76 11.08 1.35
CA PHE A 155 -20.69 10.04 2.40
C PHE A 155 -21.95 9.15 2.48
N ARG A 156 -23.14 9.70 2.19
CA ARG A 156 -24.41 8.95 2.31
C ARG A 156 -24.87 8.27 1.02
N VAL A 157 -24.45 8.74 -0.14
CA VAL A 157 -24.91 8.23 -1.44
C VAL A 157 -23.78 7.60 -2.24
N GLN A 158 -22.71 8.36 -2.52
CA GLN A 158 -21.63 7.86 -3.39
C GLN A 158 -20.75 6.83 -2.68
N MET A 159 -20.26 7.14 -1.50
CA MET A 159 -19.30 6.30 -0.77
C MET A 159 -19.81 4.87 -0.53
N PRO A 160 -21.06 4.65 -0.08
CA PRO A 160 -21.59 3.30 0.08
C PRO A 160 -21.61 2.46 -1.21
N LEU A 161 -21.81 3.11 -2.35
CA LEU A 161 -21.89 2.43 -3.65
C LEU A 161 -20.51 2.12 -4.23
N ILE A 162 -19.54 3.01 -4.04
CA ILE A 162 -18.16 2.79 -4.50
C ILE A 162 -17.31 2.02 -3.49
N PHE A 163 -17.80 1.79 -2.27
CA PHE A 163 -17.05 1.16 -1.19
C PHE A 163 -16.38 -0.17 -1.56
N PRO A 164 -17.01 -1.09 -2.33
CA PRO A 164 -16.33 -2.30 -2.77
C PRO A 164 -15.08 -2.03 -3.61
N GLY A 165 -15.13 -1.02 -4.49
CA GLY A 165 -13.97 -0.58 -5.26
C GLY A 165 -12.88 0.06 -4.41
N VAL A 166 -13.27 0.85 -3.40
CA VAL A 166 -12.34 1.47 -2.44
C VAL A 166 -11.62 0.40 -1.62
N VAL A 167 -12.36 -0.60 -1.12
CA VAL A 167 -11.76 -1.72 -0.36
C VAL A 167 -10.82 -2.54 -1.23
N SER A 168 -11.25 -2.90 -2.44
CA SER A 168 -10.40 -3.67 -3.38
C SER A 168 -9.13 -2.90 -3.75
N GLY A 169 -9.26 -1.60 -4.08
CA GLY A 169 -8.11 -0.74 -4.39
C GLY A 169 -7.17 -0.56 -3.21
N GLY A 170 -7.72 -0.40 -2.00
CA GLY A 170 -6.95 -0.32 -0.76
C GLY A 170 -6.17 -1.61 -0.49
N LEU A 171 -6.78 -2.77 -0.75
CA LEU A 171 -6.09 -4.06 -0.66
C LEU A 171 -4.89 -4.15 -1.60
N PHE A 172 -5.08 -3.83 -2.87
CA PHE A 172 -3.99 -3.86 -3.83
C PHE A 172 -2.91 -2.83 -3.46
N ALA A 173 -3.28 -1.63 -3.04
CA ALA A 173 -2.33 -0.63 -2.57
C ALA A 173 -1.53 -1.12 -1.34
N PHE A 174 -2.20 -1.79 -0.39
CA PHE A 174 -1.54 -2.38 0.77
C PHE A 174 -0.55 -3.48 0.39
N ILE A 175 -0.98 -4.45 -0.44
CA ILE A 175 -0.12 -5.55 -0.87
C ILE A 175 1.10 -4.99 -1.61
N THR A 176 0.89 -4.06 -2.56
CA THR A 176 1.96 -3.42 -3.31
C THR A 176 2.96 -2.70 -2.40
N SER A 177 2.48 -1.98 -1.39
CA SER A 177 3.35 -1.28 -0.43
C SER A 177 4.06 -2.25 0.52
N PHE A 178 3.39 -3.32 0.95
CA PHE A 178 3.92 -4.27 1.91
C PHE A 178 5.02 -5.16 1.33
N ASP A 179 4.93 -5.52 0.06
CA ASP A 179 5.89 -6.39 -0.66
C ASP A 179 6.99 -5.58 -1.39
N GLU A 180 6.95 -4.24 -1.28
CA GLU A 180 7.84 -3.37 -2.02
C GLU A 180 9.26 -3.39 -1.43
N VAL A 181 10.26 -3.58 -2.31
CA VAL A 181 11.69 -3.65 -1.96
C VAL A 181 12.50 -2.56 -2.64
N VAL A 182 12.24 -2.33 -3.93
CA VAL A 182 13.10 -1.50 -4.79
C VAL A 182 13.02 -0.03 -4.39
N VAL A 183 11.81 0.50 -4.25
CA VAL A 183 11.60 1.92 -3.93
C VAL A 183 12.14 2.24 -2.55
N VAL A 184 11.90 1.37 -1.56
CA VAL A 184 12.43 1.60 -0.21
C VAL A 184 13.97 1.52 -0.17
N MET A 185 14.59 0.66 -1.00
CA MET A 185 16.06 0.61 -1.13
C MET A 185 16.65 1.90 -1.71
N PHE A 186 15.96 2.55 -2.65
CA PHE A 186 16.42 3.79 -3.28
C PHE A 186 16.20 5.02 -2.39
N ILE A 187 15.08 5.08 -1.67
CA ILE A 187 14.61 6.30 -0.98
C ILE A 187 14.87 6.24 0.52
N GLY A 188 14.78 5.06 1.13
CA GLY A 188 14.94 4.83 2.55
C GLY A 188 16.41 4.81 3.00
N SER A 189 16.59 4.75 4.30
CA SER A 189 17.88 4.49 4.96
C SER A 189 17.76 3.23 5.83
N ALA A 190 18.83 2.88 6.52
CA ALA A 190 18.84 1.74 7.43
C ALA A 190 17.72 1.81 8.50
N SER A 191 17.28 3.03 8.88
CA SER A 191 16.20 3.23 9.86
C SER A 191 14.82 2.88 9.30
N GLN A 192 14.57 3.05 8.00
CA GLN A 192 13.31 2.76 7.31
C GLN A 192 13.29 1.39 6.62
N LYS A 193 14.29 0.54 6.87
CA LYS A 193 14.37 -0.80 6.29
C LYS A 193 13.09 -1.57 6.57
N THR A 194 12.43 -2.05 5.51
CA THR A 194 11.22 -2.87 5.59
C THR A 194 11.57 -4.37 5.67
N LEU A 195 10.61 -5.18 6.03
CA LEU A 195 10.83 -6.61 6.17
C LEU A 195 11.22 -7.29 4.83
N PRO A 196 10.56 -7.00 3.69
CA PRO A 196 11.01 -7.52 2.40
C PRO A 196 12.42 -7.05 2.01
N TRP A 197 12.78 -5.80 2.30
CA TRP A 197 14.15 -5.33 2.08
C TRP A 197 15.17 -6.07 2.96
N GLN A 198 14.88 -6.29 4.23
CA GLN A 198 15.75 -7.06 5.11
C GLN A 198 15.92 -8.51 4.63
N MET A 199 14.83 -9.14 4.15
CA MET A 199 14.90 -10.46 3.53
C MET A 199 15.77 -10.47 2.28
N PHE A 200 15.64 -9.46 1.42
CA PHE A 200 16.42 -9.34 0.19
C PHE A 200 17.93 -9.20 0.47
N ILE A 201 18.32 -8.39 1.45
CA ILE A 201 19.71 -8.27 1.90
C ILE A 201 20.21 -9.63 2.43
N GLY A 202 19.44 -10.26 3.29
CA GLY A 202 19.81 -11.55 3.87
C GLY A 202 20.02 -12.66 2.83
N LEU A 203 19.26 -12.65 1.74
CA LEU A 203 19.45 -13.57 0.61
C LEU A 203 20.76 -13.32 -0.15
N ARG A 204 21.22 -12.07 -0.21
CA ARG A 204 22.42 -11.69 -0.95
C ARG A 204 23.72 -11.87 -0.14
N GLU A 205 23.67 -11.60 1.15
CA GLU A 205 24.86 -11.57 2.00
C GLU A 205 25.10 -12.89 2.73
N GLN A 206 24.05 -13.50 3.27
CA GLN A 206 24.12 -14.77 3.98
C GLN A 206 22.77 -15.48 3.84
N ILE A 207 22.77 -16.65 3.18
CA ILE A 207 21.55 -17.47 3.09
C ILE A 207 21.28 -18.06 4.48
N SER A 208 20.62 -17.29 5.34
CA SER A 208 20.23 -17.73 6.68
C SER A 208 18.88 -18.45 6.62
N PRO A 209 18.75 -19.62 7.26
CA PRO A 209 17.46 -20.29 7.43
C PRO A 209 16.38 -19.43 8.12
N THR A 210 16.78 -18.40 8.87
CA THR A 210 15.88 -17.41 9.48
C THR A 210 15.01 -16.71 8.42
N ILE A 211 15.50 -16.51 7.18
CA ILE A 211 14.72 -15.93 6.08
C ILE A 211 13.50 -16.79 5.76
N LEU A 212 13.64 -18.12 5.78
CA LEU A 212 12.53 -19.04 5.54
C LEU A 212 11.48 -18.97 6.66
N ALA A 213 11.92 -18.83 7.90
CA ALA A 213 11.03 -18.62 9.05
C ALA A 213 10.25 -17.30 8.90
N VAL A 214 10.93 -16.22 8.52
CA VAL A 214 10.30 -14.91 8.26
C VAL A 214 9.33 -14.99 7.09
N ALA A 215 9.70 -15.65 5.99
CA ALA A 215 8.82 -15.85 4.85
C ALA A 215 7.53 -16.59 5.25
N THR A 216 7.65 -17.61 6.09
CA THR A 216 6.49 -18.35 6.61
C THR A 216 5.58 -17.44 7.44
N ILE A 217 6.15 -16.62 8.33
CA ILE A 217 5.39 -15.63 9.12
C ILE A 217 4.66 -14.65 8.20
N LEU A 218 5.35 -14.12 7.17
CA LEU A 218 4.76 -13.20 6.20
C LEU A 218 3.59 -13.82 5.45
N VAL A 219 3.75 -15.04 4.97
CA VAL A 219 2.67 -15.78 4.29
C VAL A 219 1.47 -15.95 5.22
N CYS A 220 1.71 -16.37 6.48
CA CYS A 220 0.64 -16.52 7.47
C CYS A 220 -0.08 -15.17 7.74
N ILE A 221 0.66 -14.08 7.89
CA ILE A 221 0.09 -12.74 8.09
C ILE A 221 -0.73 -12.32 6.86
N SER A 222 -0.18 -12.50 5.65
CA SER A 222 -0.87 -12.15 4.40
C SER A 222 -2.16 -12.94 4.23
N VAL A 223 -2.14 -14.25 4.47
CA VAL A 223 -3.32 -15.10 4.42
C VAL A 223 -4.35 -14.68 5.48
N ALA A 224 -3.92 -14.40 6.71
CA ALA A 224 -4.80 -13.94 7.78
C ALA A 224 -5.46 -12.59 7.45
N LEU A 225 -4.69 -11.64 6.88
CA LEU A 225 -5.20 -10.36 6.42
C LEU A 225 -6.22 -10.54 5.30
N LEU A 226 -5.90 -11.32 4.27
CA LEU A 226 -6.82 -11.60 3.15
C LEU A 226 -8.09 -12.27 3.64
N MET A 227 -8.00 -13.26 4.52
CA MET A 227 -9.17 -13.91 5.13
C MET A 227 -10.02 -12.92 5.92
N THR A 228 -9.39 -12.08 6.73
CA THR A 228 -10.12 -11.08 7.54
C THR A 228 -10.87 -10.10 6.65
N LEU A 229 -10.22 -9.61 5.60
CA LEU A 229 -10.81 -8.68 4.65
C LEU A 229 -11.95 -9.34 3.85
N GLU A 230 -11.76 -10.56 3.40
CA GLU A 230 -12.81 -11.32 2.70
C GLU A 230 -14.02 -11.58 3.61
N LEU A 231 -13.80 -11.93 4.88
CA LEU A 231 -14.87 -12.09 5.85
C LEU A 231 -15.62 -10.78 6.13
N LEU A 232 -14.91 -9.67 6.26
CA LEU A 232 -15.50 -8.34 6.41
C LEU A 232 -16.30 -7.93 5.16
N ARG A 233 -15.78 -8.21 3.99
CA ARG A 233 -16.46 -7.97 2.71
C ARG A 233 -17.76 -8.79 2.64
N ARG A 234 -17.71 -10.10 2.86
CA ARG A 234 -18.88 -10.98 2.86
C ARG A 234 -19.92 -10.56 3.90
N ARG A 235 -19.47 -10.13 5.09
CA ARG A 235 -20.37 -9.60 6.12
C ARG A 235 -21.06 -8.32 5.65
N SER A 236 -20.33 -7.41 5.00
CA SER A 236 -20.89 -6.18 4.44
C SER A 236 -21.90 -6.46 3.32
N GLU A 237 -21.61 -7.42 2.43
CA GLU A 237 -22.52 -7.84 1.35
C GLU A 237 -23.82 -8.45 1.90
N ARG A 238 -23.71 -9.32 2.91
CA ARG A 238 -24.90 -9.91 3.60
C ARG A 238 -25.78 -8.84 4.25
N LEU A 239 -25.18 -7.84 4.91
CA LEU A 239 -25.92 -6.74 5.52
C LEU A 239 -26.64 -5.84 4.50
N ARG A 240 -26.21 -5.87 3.24
CA ARG A 240 -26.84 -5.17 2.10
C ARG A 240 -27.87 -6.01 1.34
N GLY A 241 -28.11 -7.27 1.77
CA GLY A 241 -29.04 -8.17 1.08
C GLY A 241 -28.50 -8.73 -0.23
N ILE A 242 -27.20 -8.63 -0.49
CA ILE A 242 -26.54 -9.17 -1.68
C ILE A 242 -26.05 -10.57 -1.33
N THR A 243 -26.42 -11.58 -2.09
CA THR A 243 -25.89 -12.95 -1.95
C THR A 243 -24.41 -12.95 -2.35
N PRO A 244 -23.49 -13.33 -1.43
CA PRO A 244 -22.07 -13.44 -1.79
C PRO A 244 -21.89 -14.51 -2.86
N GLY A 245 -21.28 -14.14 -3.98
CA GLY A 245 -20.88 -15.09 -5.02
C GLY A 245 -19.64 -15.90 -4.60
#